data_16b956d6ca3fb64267638079719b9070
#
_entry.id   16b956d6ca3fb64267638079719b9070
#
_cell.length_a   1.000
_cell.length_b   1.000
_cell.length_c   1.000
_cell.angle_alpha   90.00
_cell.angle_beta   90.00
_cell.angle_gamma   90.00
#
_symmetry.space_group_name_H-M   'P 1'
#
loop_
_entity.id
_entity.type
_entity.pdbx_description
1 polymer ?
#
loop_
_entity_poly.entity_id
_entity_poly.type
_entity_poly.pdbx_seq_one_letter_code
_entity_poly.pdbx_strand_id
1 'polypeptide(L)'
;MATSETIKTRASRLSGFLGLQRSTVGVLAMVVLVGMGERMAERFLPIYILALGGGVLAIGLLQAMDNLLSALYSFPGGYLSDRIGTKRSLLIFNIVAITGFAFVILVPSWQVVLIGAVLFISWSAISLPATMSLMYKVLPTNKRTMGVTMHSLVRRIPMALGPLLGGFFIAAWGERDGVRLAFGVALVMAVAALFLQQRMIEDDAHDNSGTSDTCALRPEKNPLKLLRLMDPSMKGLLVTDILVRFCEQIPYAFVVVWCMKTITQPVSAVQFGLLTTIEMTTAVLVYIPVAYLADRGTKKPFVLMTFVFFTLFPLVLLFSRSFEWLIVAFILRGLKEFGEPTRKSLIMDLSPDHCKAGMFGLYYLIRDVFVSLAALGGAFLWQISPATNLITAFVFGIIGTIGFGIFGRDVPLSGAGKRDR
;
A
#
# COMPACT_ATOMS: atom_id res chain seq x y z
N MET A 1 -41.35 -19.55 -3.21
CA MET A 1 -41.46 -18.08 -3.06
C MET A 1 -40.90 -17.55 -1.74
N ALA A 2 -40.99 -18.23 -0.62
CA ALA A 2 -40.50 -17.79 0.71
C ALA A 2 -38.96 -17.60 0.83
N THR A 3 -38.16 -18.34 0.10
CA THR A 3 -36.70 -18.26 0.13
C THR A 3 -36.12 -16.98 -0.52
N SER A 4 -36.78 -16.45 -1.54
CA SER A 4 -36.31 -15.23 -2.24
C SER A 4 -36.57 -13.96 -1.43
N GLU A 5 -37.66 -13.87 -0.68
CA GLU A 5 -37.96 -12.72 0.20
C GLU A 5 -37.04 -12.67 1.42
N THR A 6 -36.72 -13.85 2.00
CA THR A 6 -35.82 -13.94 3.16
C THR A 6 -34.39 -13.55 2.79
N ILE A 7 -33.94 -13.86 1.57
CA ILE A 7 -32.61 -13.48 1.05
C ILE A 7 -32.56 -11.98 0.79
N LYS A 8 -33.60 -11.39 0.18
CA LYS A 8 -33.70 -9.95 -0.06
C LYS A 8 -33.71 -9.15 1.24
N THR A 9 -34.43 -9.60 2.26
CA THR A 9 -34.50 -8.93 3.57
C THR A 9 -33.17 -9.04 4.34
N ARG A 10 -32.47 -10.17 4.27
CA ARG A 10 -31.12 -10.31 4.85
C ARG A 10 -30.10 -9.45 4.12
N ALA A 11 -30.13 -9.42 2.80
CA ALA A 11 -29.25 -8.57 1.98
C ALA A 11 -29.47 -7.08 2.26
N SER A 12 -30.74 -6.64 2.40
CA SER A 12 -31.10 -5.26 2.76
C SER A 12 -30.65 -4.88 4.18
N ARG A 13 -30.76 -5.77 5.16
CA ARG A 13 -30.23 -5.54 6.52
C ARG A 13 -28.70 -5.50 6.56
N LEU A 14 -28.05 -6.37 5.78
CA LEU A 14 -26.59 -6.41 5.69
C LEU A 14 -26.05 -5.13 4.99
N SER A 15 -26.67 -4.72 3.88
CA SER A 15 -26.30 -3.48 3.18
C SER A 15 -26.51 -2.24 4.06
N GLY A 16 -27.63 -2.22 4.83
CA GLY A 16 -27.88 -1.18 5.81
C GLY A 16 -26.86 -1.16 6.96
N PHE A 17 -26.45 -2.32 7.46
CA PHE A 17 -25.44 -2.46 8.52
C PHE A 17 -24.05 -2.00 8.01
N LEU A 18 -23.65 -2.43 6.81
CA LEU A 18 -22.36 -2.11 6.21
C LEU A 18 -22.28 -0.69 5.62
N GLY A 19 -23.38 0.07 5.63
CA GLY A 19 -23.43 1.42 5.05
C GLY A 19 -23.25 1.45 3.53
N LEU A 20 -23.64 0.36 2.83
CA LEU A 20 -23.50 0.22 1.38
C LEU A 20 -24.57 1.05 0.64
N GLN A 21 -24.33 2.35 0.53
CA GLN A 21 -25.07 3.23 -0.35
C GLN A 21 -24.59 3.09 -1.79
N ARG A 22 -25.37 3.55 -2.77
CA ARG A 22 -25.04 3.46 -4.20
C ARG A 22 -23.65 4.05 -4.51
N SER A 23 -23.34 5.22 -4.00
CA SER A 23 -22.02 5.87 -4.17
C SER A 23 -20.90 5.10 -3.48
N THR A 24 -21.14 4.53 -2.29
CA THR A 24 -20.16 3.69 -1.58
C THR A 24 -19.83 2.44 -2.38
N VAL A 25 -20.85 1.75 -2.92
CA VAL A 25 -20.66 0.57 -3.77
C VAL A 25 -19.91 0.93 -5.04
N GLY A 26 -20.21 2.07 -5.65
CA GLY A 26 -19.51 2.59 -6.83
C GLY A 26 -18.01 2.81 -6.58
N VAL A 27 -17.68 3.44 -5.45
CA VAL A 27 -16.27 3.65 -5.05
C VAL A 27 -15.56 2.33 -4.78
N LEU A 28 -16.18 1.42 -4.04
CA LEU A 28 -15.57 0.12 -3.74
C LEU A 28 -15.37 -0.72 -5.01
N ALA A 29 -16.34 -0.73 -5.92
CA ALA A 29 -16.23 -1.42 -7.20
C ALA A 29 -15.14 -0.81 -8.10
N MET A 30 -15.04 0.52 -8.14
CA MET A 30 -13.95 1.22 -8.84
C MET A 30 -12.57 0.84 -8.26
N VAL A 31 -12.43 0.83 -6.93
CA VAL A 31 -11.18 0.44 -6.26
C VAL A 31 -10.79 -1.00 -6.58
N VAL A 32 -11.76 -1.92 -6.68
CA VAL A 32 -11.49 -3.30 -7.09
C VAL A 32 -11.07 -3.36 -8.56
N LEU A 33 -11.81 -2.73 -9.46
CA LEU A 33 -11.52 -2.79 -10.90
C LEU A 33 -10.15 -2.19 -11.24
N VAL A 34 -9.89 -0.95 -10.83
CA VAL A 34 -8.60 -0.32 -11.13
C VAL A 34 -7.46 -1.01 -10.39
N GLY A 35 -7.67 -1.34 -9.11
CA GLY A 35 -6.68 -2.09 -8.34
C GLY A 35 -6.36 -3.46 -8.92
N MET A 36 -7.34 -4.21 -9.46
CA MET A 36 -7.08 -5.48 -10.14
C MET A 36 -6.20 -5.27 -11.37
N GLY A 37 -6.53 -4.29 -12.22
CA GLY A 37 -5.72 -3.97 -13.40
C GLY A 37 -4.28 -3.64 -13.03
N GLU A 38 -4.09 -2.75 -12.06
CA GLU A 38 -2.76 -2.33 -11.59
C GLU A 38 -1.97 -3.52 -11.03
N ARG A 39 -2.55 -4.29 -10.12
CA ARG A 39 -1.86 -5.38 -9.40
C ARG A 39 -1.56 -6.61 -10.25
N MET A 40 -2.26 -6.82 -11.37
CA MET A 40 -1.93 -7.90 -12.32
C MET A 40 -0.55 -7.71 -12.95
N ALA A 41 -0.19 -6.49 -13.29
CA ALA A 41 1.06 -6.19 -13.98
C ALA A 41 2.19 -5.77 -13.03
N GLU A 42 1.91 -4.99 -11.99
CA GLU A 42 2.90 -4.32 -11.11
C GLU A 42 3.93 -5.29 -10.53
N ARG A 43 3.49 -6.43 -9.99
CA ARG A 43 4.40 -7.41 -9.36
C ARG A 43 5.36 -8.07 -10.33
N PHE A 44 5.03 -8.06 -11.63
CA PHE A 44 5.84 -8.65 -12.70
C PHE A 44 6.61 -7.61 -13.52
N LEU A 45 6.48 -6.31 -13.22
CA LEU A 45 7.22 -5.25 -13.91
C LEU A 45 8.74 -5.48 -13.93
N PRO A 46 9.39 -5.95 -12.84
CA PRO A 46 10.83 -6.27 -12.88
C PRO A 46 11.16 -7.34 -13.92
N ILE A 47 10.36 -8.39 -14.02
CA ILE A 47 10.53 -9.46 -15.03
C ILE A 47 10.28 -8.92 -16.44
N TYR A 48 9.27 -8.08 -16.60
CA TYR A 48 8.96 -7.44 -17.89
C TYR A 48 10.08 -6.51 -18.37
N ILE A 49 10.66 -5.70 -17.48
CA ILE A 49 11.82 -4.87 -17.80
C ILE A 49 13.00 -5.72 -18.29
N LEU A 50 13.29 -6.84 -17.61
CA LEU A 50 14.33 -7.77 -18.05
C LEU A 50 14.02 -8.38 -19.43
N ALA A 51 12.77 -8.80 -19.67
CA ALA A 51 12.33 -9.34 -20.94
C ALA A 51 12.39 -8.32 -22.11
N LEU A 52 12.36 -7.03 -21.81
CA LEU A 52 12.54 -5.92 -22.77
C LEU A 52 14.00 -5.47 -22.93
N GLY A 53 14.96 -6.19 -22.32
CA GLY A 53 16.39 -5.84 -22.39
C GLY A 53 16.82 -4.75 -21.40
N GLY A 54 15.98 -4.38 -20.44
CA GLY A 54 16.34 -3.49 -19.35
C GLY A 54 17.24 -4.20 -18.32
N GLY A 55 18.13 -3.43 -17.72
CA GLY A 55 19.06 -3.96 -16.71
C GLY A 55 18.51 -3.86 -15.27
N VAL A 56 19.27 -4.42 -14.33
CA VAL A 56 19.00 -4.38 -12.88
C VAL A 56 18.77 -2.95 -12.38
N LEU A 57 19.53 -1.98 -12.90
CA LEU A 57 19.40 -0.56 -12.53
C LEU A 57 18.03 0.01 -12.93
N ALA A 58 17.48 -0.39 -14.08
CA ALA A 58 16.14 0.03 -14.49
C ALA A 58 15.06 -0.45 -13.52
N ILE A 59 15.21 -1.67 -12.98
CA ILE A 59 14.32 -2.24 -11.95
C ILE A 59 14.43 -1.42 -10.64
N GLY A 60 15.65 -1.12 -10.19
CA GLY A 60 15.86 -0.30 -9.00
C GLY A 60 15.35 1.12 -9.16
N LEU A 61 15.51 1.72 -10.34
CA LEU A 61 14.97 3.03 -10.67
C LEU A 61 13.45 3.02 -10.65
N LEU A 62 12.81 2.01 -11.23
CA LEU A 62 11.35 1.84 -11.17
C LEU A 62 10.85 1.84 -9.71
N GLN A 63 11.48 1.05 -8.85
CA GLN A 63 11.07 0.94 -7.46
C GLN A 63 11.35 2.23 -6.65
N ALA A 64 12.48 2.88 -6.91
CA ALA A 64 12.79 4.17 -6.30
C ALA A 64 11.78 5.26 -6.73
N MET A 65 11.43 5.28 -8.02
CA MET A 65 10.38 6.16 -8.54
C MET A 65 9.02 5.87 -7.92
N ASP A 66 8.63 4.60 -7.78
CA ASP A 66 7.36 4.22 -7.14
C ASP A 66 7.25 4.80 -5.72
N ASN A 67 8.26 4.58 -4.89
CA ASN A 67 8.29 5.10 -3.52
C ASN A 67 8.28 6.65 -3.48
N LEU A 68 9.12 7.29 -4.31
CA LEU A 68 9.23 8.75 -4.34
C LEU A 68 7.95 9.41 -4.87
N LEU A 69 7.42 8.91 -5.98
CA LEU A 69 6.21 9.47 -6.58
C LEU A 69 4.98 9.23 -5.70
N SER A 70 4.88 8.08 -5.05
CA SER A 70 3.81 7.81 -4.08
C SER A 70 3.82 8.83 -2.95
N ALA A 71 4.99 9.19 -2.42
CA ALA A 71 5.13 10.22 -1.41
C ALA A 71 4.77 11.62 -1.94
N LEU A 72 5.25 11.98 -3.13
CA LEU A 72 5.03 13.29 -3.73
C LEU A 72 3.58 13.49 -4.21
N TYR A 73 2.95 12.46 -4.76
CA TYR A 73 1.60 12.57 -5.32
C TYR A 73 0.49 12.59 -4.27
N SER A 74 0.73 12.07 -3.07
CA SER A 74 -0.27 12.06 -2.01
C SER A 74 -0.75 13.47 -1.62
N PHE A 75 0.14 14.46 -1.62
CA PHE A 75 -0.18 15.84 -1.29
C PHE A 75 -0.96 16.57 -2.40
N PRO A 76 -0.48 16.63 -3.67
CA PRO A 76 -1.25 17.23 -4.77
C PRO A 76 -2.61 16.57 -5.00
N GLY A 77 -2.71 15.25 -4.77
CA GLY A 77 -3.94 14.50 -4.94
C GLY A 77 -5.04 14.93 -3.97
N GLY A 78 -4.70 15.08 -2.69
CA GLY A 78 -5.62 15.62 -1.70
C GLY A 78 -6.05 17.05 -2.03
N TYR A 79 -5.09 17.92 -2.31
CA TYR A 79 -5.34 19.33 -2.66
C TYR A 79 -6.23 19.48 -3.89
N LEU A 80 -5.99 18.70 -4.94
CA LEU A 80 -6.79 18.74 -6.16
C LEU A 80 -8.22 18.26 -5.89
N SER A 81 -8.39 17.18 -5.11
CA SER A 81 -9.69 16.66 -4.70
C SER A 81 -10.51 17.71 -3.93
N ASP A 82 -9.85 18.47 -3.04
CA ASP A 82 -10.53 19.52 -2.26
C ASP A 82 -10.92 20.72 -3.12
N ARG A 83 -10.13 21.03 -4.16
CA ARG A 83 -10.35 22.22 -5.00
C ARG A 83 -11.37 22.03 -6.13
N ILE A 84 -11.32 20.91 -6.85
CA ILE A 84 -12.15 20.66 -8.03
C ILE A 84 -13.25 19.61 -7.80
N GLY A 85 -13.31 19.05 -6.58
CA GLY A 85 -14.23 18.00 -6.20
C GLY A 85 -13.67 16.59 -6.45
N THR A 86 -14.13 15.64 -5.64
CA THR A 86 -13.60 14.27 -5.61
C THR A 86 -13.84 13.54 -6.94
N LYS A 87 -15.04 13.67 -7.53
CA LYS A 87 -15.41 13.00 -8.79
C LYS A 87 -14.52 13.43 -9.96
N ARG A 88 -14.31 14.75 -10.12
CA ARG A 88 -13.48 15.30 -11.20
C ARG A 88 -12.01 14.94 -11.02
N SER A 89 -11.51 14.98 -9.80
CA SER A 89 -10.13 14.58 -9.49
C SER A 89 -9.88 13.11 -9.85
N LEU A 90 -10.77 12.20 -9.43
CA LEU A 90 -10.68 10.78 -9.77
C LEU A 90 -10.77 10.54 -11.28
N LEU A 91 -11.57 11.35 -12.02
CA LEU A 91 -11.63 11.27 -13.48
C LEU A 91 -10.28 11.60 -14.12
N ILE A 92 -9.66 12.72 -13.70
CA ILE A 92 -8.34 13.13 -14.21
C ILE A 92 -7.30 12.03 -13.93
N PHE A 93 -7.27 11.49 -12.71
CA PHE A 93 -6.30 10.46 -12.35
C PHE A 93 -6.50 9.16 -13.11
N ASN A 94 -7.76 8.77 -13.35
CA ASN A 94 -8.07 7.61 -14.21
C ASN A 94 -7.60 7.81 -15.65
N ILE A 95 -7.80 9.00 -16.23
CA ILE A 95 -7.34 9.31 -17.60
C ILE A 95 -5.80 9.27 -17.67
N VAL A 96 -5.10 9.82 -16.66
CA VAL A 96 -3.64 9.78 -16.58
C VAL A 96 -3.13 8.34 -16.49
N ALA A 97 -3.75 7.49 -15.66
CA ALA A 97 -3.38 6.08 -15.54
C ALA A 97 -3.65 5.30 -16.83
N ILE A 98 -4.81 5.52 -17.48
CA ILE A 98 -5.16 4.93 -18.78
C ILE A 98 -4.10 5.28 -19.84
N THR A 99 -3.65 6.55 -19.87
CA THR A 99 -2.60 7.00 -20.78
C THR A 99 -1.28 6.27 -20.51
N GLY A 100 -0.92 6.07 -19.23
CA GLY A 100 0.26 5.31 -18.84
C GLY A 100 0.20 3.84 -19.29
N PHE A 101 -0.94 3.19 -19.09
CA PHE A 101 -1.14 1.80 -19.59
C PHE A 101 -1.04 1.73 -21.10
N ALA A 102 -1.66 2.67 -21.82
CA ALA A 102 -1.62 2.71 -23.28
C ALA A 102 -0.18 2.86 -23.80
N PHE A 103 0.65 3.71 -23.19
CA PHE A 103 2.07 3.85 -23.58
C PHE A 103 2.82 2.52 -23.46
N VAL A 104 2.67 1.81 -22.33
CA VAL A 104 3.34 0.53 -22.12
C VAL A 104 2.89 -0.55 -23.09
N ILE A 105 1.61 -0.55 -23.49
CA ILE A 105 1.06 -1.50 -24.46
C ILE A 105 1.57 -1.23 -25.87
N LEU A 106 1.55 0.05 -26.28
CA LEU A 106 1.88 0.44 -27.66
C LEU A 106 3.37 0.36 -27.97
N VAL A 107 4.23 0.72 -27.01
CA VAL A 107 5.69 0.77 -27.21
C VAL A 107 6.39 -0.17 -26.22
N PRO A 108 6.71 -1.41 -26.64
CA PRO A 108 7.35 -2.40 -25.79
C PRO A 108 8.85 -2.11 -25.58
N SER A 109 9.17 -1.12 -24.77
CA SER A 109 10.52 -0.70 -24.44
C SER A 109 10.60 -0.43 -22.93
N TRP A 110 11.69 -0.83 -22.28
CA TRP A 110 11.85 -0.66 -20.85
C TRP A 110 11.85 0.81 -20.41
N GLN A 111 12.34 1.73 -21.29
CA GLN A 111 12.30 3.18 -21.04
C GLN A 111 10.85 3.69 -20.98
N VAL A 112 10.00 3.20 -21.90
CA VAL A 112 8.58 3.58 -21.94
C VAL A 112 7.82 2.99 -20.75
N VAL A 113 8.24 1.83 -20.22
CA VAL A 113 7.70 1.30 -18.96
C VAL A 113 7.97 2.26 -17.80
N LEU A 114 9.18 2.82 -17.71
CA LEU A 114 9.50 3.82 -16.67
C LEU A 114 8.65 5.09 -16.81
N ILE A 115 8.51 5.61 -18.03
CA ILE A 115 7.67 6.79 -18.30
C ILE A 115 6.19 6.50 -17.99
N GLY A 116 5.69 5.34 -18.44
CA GLY A 116 4.33 4.90 -18.13
C GLY A 116 4.09 4.73 -16.63
N ALA A 117 5.09 4.24 -15.90
CA ALA A 117 5.02 4.08 -14.45
C ALA A 117 4.78 5.42 -13.73
N VAL A 118 5.41 6.52 -14.17
CA VAL A 118 5.12 7.87 -13.65
C VAL A 118 3.63 8.20 -13.74
N LEU A 119 2.96 7.76 -14.81
CA LEU A 119 1.56 8.06 -15.05
C LEU A 119 0.62 7.15 -14.28
N PHE A 120 0.82 5.81 -14.27
CA PHE A 120 -0.13 4.91 -13.62
C PHE A 120 0.10 4.74 -12.13
N ILE A 121 1.32 4.88 -11.60
CA ILE A 121 1.60 4.89 -10.15
C ILE A 121 0.86 6.05 -9.46
N SER A 122 0.69 7.17 -10.15
CA SER A 122 -0.02 8.32 -9.62
C SER A 122 -1.43 7.99 -9.14
N TRP A 123 -2.10 7.04 -9.79
CA TRP A 123 -3.49 6.70 -9.44
C TRP A 123 -3.63 6.13 -8.02
N SER A 124 -2.83 5.14 -7.64
CA SER A 124 -2.86 4.53 -6.30
C SER A 124 -2.58 5.54 -5.19
N ALA A 125 -1.57 6.39 -5.41
CA ALA A 125 -1.14 7.38 -4.41
C ALA A 125 -2.17 8.51 -4.22
N ILE A 126 -2.77 8.97 -5.32
CA ILE A 126 -3.65 10.13 -5.34
C ILE A 126 -5.12 9.76 -5.05
N SER A 127 -5.57 8.58 -5.51
CA SER A 127 -6.96 8.15 -5.35
C SER A 127 -7.31 7.82 -3.90
N LEU A 128 -6.35 7.41 -3.08
CA LEU A 128 -6.60 7.02 -1.69
C LEU A 128 -7.16 8.16 -0.83
N PRO A 129 -6.54 9.36 -0.78
CA PRO A 129 -7.13 10.49 -0.06
C PRO A 129 -8.51 10.87 -0.59
N ALA A 130 -8.69 10.89 -1.90
CA ALA A 130 -9.96 11.22 -2.55
C ALA A 130 -11.08 10.23 -2.22
N THR A 131 -10.80 8.92 -2.29
CA THR A 131 -11.78 7.88 -1.96
C THR A 131 -12.13 7.87 -0.48
N MET A 132 -11.16 8.13 0.41
CA MET A 132 -11.41 8.28 1.85
C MET A 132 -12.28 9.50 2.14
N SER A 133 -12.00 10.66 1.54
CA SER A 133 -12.82 11.87 1.67
C SER A 133 -14.26 11.59 1.24
N LEU A 134 -14.44 10.92 0.11
CA LEU A 134 -15.78 10.57 -0.39
C LEU A 134 -16.53 9.63 0.58
N MET A 135 -15.84 8.63 1.15
CA MET A 135 -16.44 7.75 2.15
C MET A 135 -16.90 8.53 3.40
N TYR A 136 -16.11 9.50 3.85
CA TYR A 136 -16.48 10.36 4.99
C TYR A 136 -17.69 11.26 4.69
N LYS A 137 -17.84 11.74 3.45
CA LYS A 137 -18.97 12.60 3.04
C LYS A 137 -20.26 11.81 2.87
N VAL A 138 -20.18 10.62 2.24
CA VAL A 138 -21.36 9.82 1.89
C VAL A 138 -21.93 9.07 3.09
N LEU A 139 -21.10 8.68 4.07
CA LEU A 139 -21.53 7.83 5.18
C LEU A 139 -21.95 8.65 6.41
N PRO A 140 -23.06 8.28 7.08
CA PRO A 140 -23.45 8.84 8.37
C PRO A 140 -22.34 8.66 9.40
N THR A 141 -22.23 9.57 10.36
CA THR A 141 -21.13 9.63 11.36
C THR A 141 -20.93 8.31 12.10
N ASN A 142 -22.02 7.60 12.43
CA ASN A 142 -21.99 6.30 13.11
C ASN A 142 -21.53 5.12 12.22
N LYS A 143 -21.34 5.31 10.91
CA LYS A 143 -20.91 4.27 9.95
C LYS A 143 -19.59 4.58 9.26
N ARG A 144 -18.96 5.71 9.55
CA ARG A 144 -17.70 6.14 8.91
C ARG A 144 -16.56 5.15 9.16
N THR A 145 -16.40 4.68 10.40
CA THR A 145 -15.39 3.67 10.73
C THR A 145 -15.61 2.37 9.97
N MET A 146 -16.86 1.92 9.85
CA MET A 146 -17.20 0.72 9.05
C MET A 146 -16.85 0.92 7.58
N GLY A 147 -17.14 2.08 6.98
CA GLY A 147 -16.81 2.39 5.59
C GLY A 147 -15.31 2.38 5.32
N VAL A 148 -14.50 2.97 6.19
CA VAL A 148 -13.03 2.95 6.10
C VAL A 148 -12.49 1.52 6.23
N THR A 149 -13.05 0.73 7.14
CA THR A 149 -12.67 -0.69 7.30
C THR A 149 -13.00 -1.49 6.04
N MET A 150 -14.21 -1.32 5.49
CA MET A 150 -14.61 -1.97 4.24
C MET A 150 -13.73 -1.59 3.07
N HIS A 151 -13.41 -0.31 2.92
CA HIS A 151 -12.48 0.15 1.89
C HIS A 151 -11.08 -0.49 2.04
N SER A 152 -10.55 -0.55 3.26
CA SER A 152 -9.25 -1.15 3.53
C SER A 152 -9.24 -2.65 3.24
N LEU A 153 -10.32 -3.36 3.56
CA LEU A 153 -10.47 -4.79 3.28
C LEU A 153 -10.61 -5.05 1.78
N VAL A 154 -11.46 -4.28 1.10
CA VAL A 154 -11.72 -4.42 -0.34
C VAL A 154 -10.46 -4.16 -1.17
N ARG A 155 -9.60 -3.21 -0.78
CA ARG A 155 -8.30 -2.99 -1.43
C ARG A 155 -7.36 -4.20 -1.39
N ARG A 156 -7.51 -5.09 -0.43
CA ARG A 156 -6.66 -6.29 -0.34
C ARG A 156 -7.05 -7.39 -1.32
N ILE A 157 -8.28 -7.36 -1.85
CA ILE A 157 -8.73 -8.31 -2.89
C ILE A 157 -7.86 -8.20 -4.15
N PRO A 158 -7.68 -7.02 -4.77
CA PRO A 158 -6.75 -6.85 -5.89
C PRO A 158 -5.31 -7.26 -5.57
N MET A 159 -4.84 -6.96 -4.37
CA MET A 159 -3.47 -7.31 -3.96
C MET A 159 -3.26 -8.83 -3.87
N ALA A 160 -4.30 -9.59 -3.51
CA ALA A 160 -4.25 -11.05 -3.45
C ALA A 160 -4.43 -11.70 -4.82
N LEU A 161 -5.45 -11.29 -5.57
CA LEU A 161 -5.86 -11.96 -6.81
C LEU A 161 -5.16 -11.42 -8.05
N GLY A 162 -4.77 -10.14 -8.06
CA GLY A 162 -4.13 -9.51 -9.23
C GLY A 162 -2.87 -10.26 -9.68
N PRO A 163 -1.88 -10.51 -8.81
CA PRO A 163 -0.67 -11.23 -9.19
C PRO A 163 -0.93 -12.68 -9.66
N LEU A 164 -1.98 -13.33 -9.11
CA LEU A 164 -2.36 -14.66 -9.57
C LEU A 164 -2.85 -14.65 -11.03
N LEU A 165 -3.72 -13.69 -11.38
CA LEU A 165 -4.19 -13.51 -12.75
C LEU A 165 -3.06 -13.06 -13.68
N GLY A 166 -2.21 -12.14 -13.26
CA GLY A 166 -1.02 -11.74 -14.01
C GLY A 166 -0.07 -12.89 -14.26
N GLY A 167 0.15 -13.75 -13.25
CA GLY A 167 0.94 -14.97 -13.39
C GLY A 167 0.35 -15.96 -14.40
N PHE A 168 -0.98 -16.08 -14.45
CA PHE A 168 -1.66 -16.90 -15.44
C PHE A 168 -1.44 -16.37 -16.87
N PHE A 169 -1.54 -15.06 -17.09
CA PHE A 169 -1.24 -14.48 -18.41
C PHE A 169 0.20 -14.71 -18.84
N ILE A 170 1.15 -14.59 -17.92
CA ILE A 170 2.57 -14.84 -18.20
C ILE A 170 2.81 -16.31 -18.53
N ALA A 171 2.18 -17.23 -17.80
CA ALA A 171 2.31 -18.66 -18.07
C ALA A 171 1.74 -19.07 -19.44
N ALA A 172 0.66 -18.41 -19.88
CA ALA A 172 0.00 -18.72 -21.15
C ALA A 172 0.67 -18.06 -22.37
N TRP A 173 1.18 -16.82 -22.23
CA TRP A 173 1.68 -15.99 -23.34
C TRP A 173 3.14 -15.53 -23.18
N GLY A 174 3.85 -16.00 -22.15
CA GLY A 174 5.24 -15.62 -21.88
C GLY A 174 5.39 -14.28 -21.16
N GLU A 175 6.62 -13.96 -20.77
CA GLU A 175 6.91 -12.78 -19.91
C GLU A 175 6.63 -11.46 -20.61
N ARG A 176 6.89 -11.34 -21.90
CA ARG A 176 6.69 -10.10 -22.66
C ARG A 176 5.23 -9.88 -23.01
N ASP A 177 4.60 -10.83 -23.67
CA ASP A 177 3.25 -10.65 -24.22
C ASP A 177 2.20 -10.86 -23.11
N GLY A 178 2.46 -11.74 -22.15
CA GLY A 178 1.59 -11.95 -20.98
C GLY A 178 1.46 -10.70 -20.11
N VAL A 179 2.56 -9.97 -19.86
CA VAL A 179 2.50 -8.70 -19.12
C VAL A 179 1.81 -7.62 -19.95
N ARG A 180 2.06 -7.54 -21.27
CA ARG A 180 1.33 -6.61 -22.15
C ARG A 180 -0.16 -6.89 -22.15
N LEU A 181 -0.55 -8.17 -22.17
CA LEU A 181 -1.96 -8.56 -22.07
C LEU A 181 -2.55 -8.16 -20.71
N ALA A 182 -1.81 -8.34 -19.60
CA ALA A 182 -2.23 -7.86 -18.29
C ALA A 182 -2.47 -6.35 -18.30
N PHE A 183 -1.61 -5.54 -18.93
CA PHE A 183 -1.85 -4.11 -19.10
C PHE A 183 -3.05 -3.81 -20.01
N GLY A 184 -3.30 -4.63 -21.05
CA GLY A 184 -4.49 -4.52 -21.89
C GLY A 184 -5.78 -4.75 -21.10
N VAL A 185 -5.80 -5.78 -20.27
CA VAL A 185 -6.92 -6.05 -19.35
C VAL A 185 -7.05 -4.92 -18.32
N ALA A 186 -5.93 -4.42 -17.79
CA ALA A 186 -5.92 -3.26 -16.88
C ALA A 186 -6.54 -2.02 -17.54
N LEU A 187 -6.22 -1.75 -18.79
CA LEU A 187 -6.81 -0.66 -19.57
C LEU A 187 -8.33 -0.80 -19.70
N VAL A 188 -8.81 -1.99 -20.05
CA VAL A 188 -10.25 -2.26 -20.15
C VAL A 188 -10.94 -2.08 -18.79
N MET A 189 -10.34 -2.60 -17.71
CA MET A 189 -10.87 -2.44 -16.36
C MET A 189 -10.87 -0.99 -15.91
N ALA A 190 -9.84 -0.20 -16.23
CA ALA A 190 -9.78 1.23 -15.92
C ALA A 190 -10.86 2.01 -16.67
N VAL A 191 -11.11 1.71 -17.95
CA VAL A 191 -12.20 2.30 -18.72
C VAL A 191 -13.57 1.91 -18.15
N ALA A 192 -13.77 0.65 -17.78
CA ALA A 192 -15.01 0.19 -17.13
C ALA A 192 -15.22 0.90 -15.78
N ALA A 193 -14.16 1.06 -14.98
CA ALA A 193 -14.18 1.78 -13.73
C ALA A 193 -14.55 3.27 -13.93
N LEU A 194 -14.05 3.90 -14.99
CA LEU A 194 -14.38 5.27 -15.35
C LEU A 194 -15.89 5.43 -15.65
N PHE A 195 -16.48 4.51 -16.46
CA PHE A 195 -17.92 4.52 -16.71
C PHE A 195 -18.74 4.32 -15.44
N LEU A 196 -18.31 3.37 -14.59
CA LEU A 196 -18.97 3.09 -13.32
C LEU A 196 -18.92 4.32 -12.39
N GLN A 197 -17.75 4.95 -12.30
CA GLN A 197 -17.53 6.19 -11.54
C GLN A 197 -18.50 7.29 -11.99
N GLN A 198 -18.62 7.53 -13.29
CA GLN A 198 -19.49 8.60 -13.82
C GLN A 198 -20.96 8.34 -13.54
N ARG A 199 -21.41 7.06 -13.49
CA ARG A 199 -22.81 6.70 -13.25
C ARG A 199 -23.19 6.60 -11.78
N MET A 200 -22.27 6.25 -10.89
CA MET A 200 -22.57 5.91 -9.50
C MET A 200 -22.11 6.97 -8.50
N ILE A 201 -21.09 7.77 -8.83
CA ILE A 201 -20.61 8.83 -7.95
C ILE A 201 -21.32 10.11 -8.34
N GLU A 202 -22.10 10.65 -7.41
CA GLU A 202 -22.76 11.96 -7.56
C GLU A 202 -21.72 13.07 -7.53
N ASP A 203 -21.94 14.16 -8.27
CA ASP A 203 -21.10 15.34 -8.18
C ASP A 203 -21.21 15.91 -6.76
N ASP A 204 -20.07 16.24 -6.15
CA ASP A 204 -20.07 17.06 -4.96
C ASP A 204 -20.76 18.39 -5.33
N ALA A 205 -22.05 18.53 -5.01
CA ALA A 205 -22.68 19.84 -5.05
C ALA A 205 -21.77 20.78 -4.25
N HIS A 206 -21.39 21.91 -4.84
CA HIS A 206 -20.73 22.98 -4.10
C HIS A 206 -21.70 23.44 -2.99
N ASP A 207 -21.73 22.70 -1.89
CA ASP A 207 -22.25 23.23 -0.66
C ASP A 207 -21.27 24.30 -0.19
N ASN A 208 -21.49 25.50 -0.69
CA ASN A 208 -20.97 26.74 -0.14
C ASN A 208 -21.59 27.04 1.24
N SER A 209 -22.13 26.06 1.92
CA SER A 209 -22.49 26.18 3.32
C SER A 209 -21.22 26.14 4.15
N GLY A 210 -20.59 27.30 4.23
CA GLY A 210 -19.62 27.60 5.27
C GLY A 210 -20.23 27.37 6.65
N THR A 211 -19.97 26.21 7.20
CA THR A 211 -20.07 25.93 8.63
C THR A 211 -19.12 24.80 8.97
N SER A 212 -17.87 25.14 9.06
CA SER A 212 -16.89 24.42 9.85
C SER A 212 -16.09 25.47 10.62
N ASP A 213 -16.80 26.27 11.41
CA ASP A 213 -16.24 26.90 12.62
C ASP A 213 -16.02 25.82 13.68
N THR A 214 -15.14 24.89 13.42
CA THR A 214 -14.34 24.28 14.45
C THR A 214 -12.95 24.86 14.26
N CYS A 215 -12.51 25.58 15.27
CA CYS A 215 -11.22 26.22 15.46
C CYS A 215 -10.06 25.27 15.07
N ALA A 216 -9.90 25.01 13.77
CA ALA A 216 -8.74 24.40 13.19
C ALA A 216 -7.70 25.51 13.09
N LEU A 217 -6.88 25.62 14.13
CA LEU A 217 -5.58 26.29 14.05
C LEU A 217 -5.01 25.93 12.68
N ARG A 218 -4.75 26.93 11.83
CA ARG A 218 -4.24 26.74 10.48
C ARG A 218 -3.10 25.74 10.55
N PRO A 219 -3.17 24.60 9.82
CA PRO A 219 -2.10 23.61 9.91
C PRO A 219 -0.77 24.30 9.64
N GLU A 220 0.19 24.11 10.53
CA GLU A 220 1.54 24.69 10.38
C GLU A 220 2.10 24.20 9.04
N LYS A 221 2.24 25.10 8.09
CA LYS A 221 2.64 24.77 6.70
C LYS A 221 4.16 24.63 6.55
N ASN A 222 4.93 25.02 7.57
CA ASN A 222 6.39 24.98 7.49
C ASN A 222 6.93 23.62 7.98
N PRO A 223 7.43 22.74 7.09
CA PRO A 223 7.94 21.41 7.46
C PRO A 223 9.14 21.49 8.43
N LEU A 224 9.96 22.56 8.36
CA LEU A 224 11.10 22.74 9.25
C LEU A 224 10.67 23.03 10.69
N LYS A 225 9.56 23.78 10.89
CA LYS A 225 9.01 23.99 12.22
C LYS A 225 8.42 22.71 12.79
N LEU A 226 7.67 21.94 12.00
CA LEU A 226 7.13 20.65 12.39
C LEU A 226 8.25 19.67 12.80
N LEU A 227 9.36 19.64 12.06
CA LEU A 227 10.50 18.80 12.38
C LEU A 227 11.15 19.16 13.74
N ARG A 228 11.18 20.45 14.10
CA ARG A 228 11.66 20.90 15.41
C ARG A 228 10.71 20.52 16.54
N LEU A 229 9.40 20.52 16.29
CA LEU A 229 8.37 20.13 17.25
C LEU A 229 8.27 18.60 17.45
N MET A 230 8.93 17.81 16.60
CA MET A 230 8.91 16.35 16.69
C MET A 230 9.57 15.88 17.98
N ASP A 231 8.82 15.10 18.77
CA ASP A 231 9.29 14.51 20.02
C ASP A 231 10.52 13.60 19.81
N PRO A 232 11.50 13.56 20.71
CA PRO A 232 12.66 12.67 20.62
C PRO A 232 12.29 11.20 20.44
N SER A 233 11.21 10.73 21.09
CA SER A 233 10.72 9.35 20.94
C SER A 233 10.19 9.09 19.54
N MET A 234 9.51 10.07 18.95
CA MET A 234 9.04 10.00 17.56
C MET A 234 10.20 10.03 16.56
N LYS A 235 11.24 10.83 16.81
CA LYS A 235 12.48 10.81 16.00
C LYS A 235 13.17 9.45 16.08
N GLY A 236 13.24 8.85 17.26
CA GLY A 236 13.77 7.50 17.44
C GLY A 236 12.96 6.44 16.67
N LEU A 237 11.62 6.53 16.74
CA LEU A 237 10.74 5.67 15.96
C LEU A 237 10.95 5.88 14.45
N LEU A 238 11.07 7.12 13.97
CA LEU A 238 11.30 7.43 12.56
C LEU A 238 12.60 6.81 12.04
N VAL A 239 13.70 6.97 12.76
CA VAL A 239 15.00 6.43 12.36
C VAL A 239 14.96 4.90 12.31
N THR A 240 14.41 4.26 13.32
CA THR A 240 14.30 2.79 13.36
C THR A 240 13.32 2.25 12.31
N ASP A 241 12.22 2.97 12.05
CA ASP A 241 11.28 2.63 10.97
C ASP A 241 11.92 2.76 9.59
N ILE A 242 12.74 3.79 9.33
CA ILE A 242 13.51 3.94 8.09
C ILE A 242 14.44 2.74 7.90
N LEU A 243 15.17 2.33 8.92
CA LEU A 243 16.09 1.19 8.84
C LEU A 243 15.36 -0.13 8.55
N VAL A 244 14.23 -0.36 9.21
CA VAL A 244 13.39 -1.54 8.93
C VAL A 244 12.76 -1.47 7.54
N ARG A 245 12.38 -0.29 7.07
CA ARG A 245 11.91 -0.12 5.69
C ARG A 245 13.02 -0.29 4.66
N PHE A 246 14.26 0.01 4.98
CA PHE A 246 15.41 -0.35 4.14
C PHE A 246 15.51 -1.87 3.98
N CYS A 247 15.32 -2.62 5.08
CA CYS A 247 15.26 -4.07 5.03
C CYS A 247 14.19 -4.60 4.05
N GLU A 248 13.05 -3.94 3.97
CA GLU A 248 11.99 -4.30 3.02
C GLU A 248 12.32 -3.88 1.58
N GLN A 249 12.76 -2.63 1.39
CA GLN A 249 12.81 -2.00 0.07
C GLN A 249 14.05 -2.34 -0.74
N ILE A 250 15.17 -2.66 -0.08
CA ILE A 250 16.39 -3.12 -0.76
C ILE A 250 16.09 -4.34 -1.66
N PRO A 251 15.47 -5.43 -1.19
CA PRO A 251 15.15 -6.58 -2.02
C PRO A 251 13.79 -6.49 -2.74
N TYR A 252 12.93 -5.53 -2.44
CA TYR A 252 11.51 -5.55 -2.80
C TYR A 252 11.25 -5.87 -4.27
N ALA A 253 11.85 -5.12 -5.19
CA ALA A 253 11.70 -5.30 -6.64
C ALA A 253 12.38 -6.59 -7.14
N PHE A 254 13.34 -7.11 -6.39
CA PHE A 254 14.12 -8.29 -6.75
C PHE A 254 13.55 -9.58 -6.20
N VAL A 255 12.56 -9.55 -5.32
CA VAL A 255 11.89 -10.76 -4.79
C VAL A 255 11.34 -11.61 -5.92
N VAL A 256 10.65 -11.01 -6.89
CA VAL A 256 10.12 -11.74 -8.06
C VAL A 256 11.24 -12.30 -8.94
N VAL A 257 12.32 -11.55 -9.12
CA VAL A 257 13.50 -11.99 -9.88
C VAL A 257 14.20 -13.15 -9.16
N TRP A 258 14.34 -13.05 -7.83
CA TRP A 258 14.88 -14.13 -7.00
C TRP A 258 14.06 -15.42 -7.18
N CYS A 259 12.76 -15.35 -6.97
CA CYS A 259 11.88 -16.53 -7.02
C CYS A 259 11.79 -17.15 -8.42
N MET A 260 11.73 -16.35 -9.47
CA MET A 260 11.49 -16.85 -10.84
C MET A 260 12.77 -17.13 -11.64
N LYS A 261 13.92 -16.52 -11.27
CA LYS A 261 15.14 -16.58 -12.11
C LYS A 261 16.39 -17.01 -11.36
N THR A 262 16.46 -16.85 -10.04
CA THR A 262 17.75 -16.95 -9.31
C THR A 262 17.87 -18.20 -8.45
N ILE A 263 16.78 -18.63 -7.79
CA ILE A 263 16.80 -19.81 -6.90
C ILE A 263 17.08 -21.10 -7.66
N THR A 264 17.52 -22.13 -6.94
CA THR A 264 17.88 -23.44 -7.51
C THR A 264 16.71 -24.12 -8.23
N GLN A 265 15.49 -23.93 -7.72
CA GLN A 265 14.24 -24.42 -8.36
C GLN A 265 13.32 -23.22 -8.64
N PRO A 266 13.50 -22.54 -9.80
CA PRO A 266 12.72 -21.38 -10.14
C PRO A 266 11.21 -21.69 -10.18
N VAL A 267 10.40 -20.81 -9.61
CA VAL A 267 8.95 -20.97 -9.61
C VAL A 267 8.34 -20.33 -10.86
N SER A 268 7.23 -20.88 -11.30
CA SER A 268 6.44 -20.29 -12.39
C SER A 268 5.77 -18.98 -11.96
N ALA A 269 5.35 -18.16 -12.91
CA ALA A 269 4.62 -16.92 -12.64
C ALA A 269 3.31 -17.17 -11.87
N VAL A 270 2.61 -18.29 -12.15
CA VAL A 270 1.40 -18.68 -11.39
C VAL A 270 1.73 -19.03 -9.95
N GLN A 271 2.81 -19.77 -9.71
CA GLN A 271 3.27 -20.10 -8.35
C GLN A 271 3.68 -18.83 -7.59
N PHE A 272 4.35 -17.87 -8.25
CA PHE A 272 4.65 -16.58 -7.65
C PHE A 272 3.38 -15.79 -7.31
N GLY A 273 2.40 -15.79 -8.19
CA GLY A 273 1.08 -15.22 -7.93
C GLY A 273 0.39 -15.85 -6.72
N LEU A 274 0.47 -17.19 -6.59
CA LEU A 274 -0.05 -17.94 -5.43
C LEU A 274 0.69 -17.55 -4.14
N LEU A 275 2.01 -17.43 -4.16
CA LEU A 275 2.79 -16.95 -3.02
C LEU A 275 2.33 -15.55 -2.56
N THR A 276 2.09 -14.63 -3.50
CA THR A 276 1.55 -13.30 -3.18
C THR A 276 0.14 -13.37 -2.59
N THR A 277 -0.68 -14.30 -3.06
CA THR A 277 -2.02 -14.56 -2.47
C THR A 277 -1.90 -15.05 -1.04
N ILE A 278 -0.96 -15.96 -0.75
CA ILE A 278 -0.66 -16.45 0.60
C ILE A 278 -0.19 -15.29 1.50
N GLU A 279 0.71 -14.43 1.01
CA GLU A 279 1.16 -13.21 1.73
C GLU A 279 -0.04 -12.35 2.14
N MET A 280 -0.92 -12.01 1.19
CA MET A 280 -2.06 -11.13 1.45
C MET A 280 -3.13 -11.78 2.33
N THR A 281 -3.36 -13.07 2.17
CA THR A 281 -4.30 -13.84 3.02
C THR A 281 -3.80 -13.87 4.47
N THR A 282 -2.52 -14.13 4.67
CA THR A 282 -1.88 -14.10 6.00
C THR A 282 -2.02 -12.71 6.62
N ALA A 283 -1.74 -11.65 5.85
CA ALA A 283 -1.89 -10.27 6.31
C ALA A 283 -3.31 -9.94 6.78
N VAL A 284 -4.33 -10.37 6.02
CA VAL A 284 -5.76 -10.15 6.38
C VAL A 284 -6.15 -10.92 7.64
N LEU A 285 -5.74 -12.17 7.74
CA LEU A 285 -6.06 -13.02 8.90
C LEU A 285 -5.48 -12.47 10.21
N VAL A 286 -4.29 -11.88 10.14
CA VAL A 286 -3.60 -11.38 11.34
C VAL A 286 -4.04 -9.96 11.70
N TYR A 287 -4.46 -9.15 10.73
CA TYR A 287 -4.76 -7.73 10.91
C TYR A 287 -5.85 -7.46 11.98
N ILE A 288 -6.96 -8.21 11.94
CA ILE A 288 -8.10 -7.99 12.84
C ILE A 288 -7.80 -8.44 14.29
N PRO A 289 -7.28 -9.66 14.53
CA PRO A 289 -6.95 -10.09 15.89
C PRO A 289 -5.92 -9.20 16.59
N VAL A 290 -4.91 -8.74 15.83
CA VAL A 290 -3.84 -7.92 16.39
C VAL A 290 -4.32 -6.52 16.73
N ALA A 291 -5.12 -5.88 15.87
CA ALA A 291 -5.71 -4.59 16.17
C ALA A 291 -6.52 -4.64 17.47
N TYR A 292 -7.33 -5.68 17.65
CA TYR A 292 -8.11 -5.88 18.87
C TYR A 292 -7.24 -6.07 20.13
N LEU A 293 -6.15 -6.83 20.03
CA LEU A 293 -5.24 -7.05 21.15
C LEU A 293 -4.42 -5.79 21.49
N ALA A 294 -3.98 -5.05 20.46
CA ALA A 294 -3.18 -3.83 20.62
C ALA A 294 -3.97 -2.69 21.27
N ASP A 295 -5.28 -2.61 21.04
CA ASP A 295 -6.14 -1.60 21.68
C ASP A 295 -6.32 -1.82 23.20
N ARG A 296 -6.00 -3.02 23.70
CA ARG A 296 -6.12 -3.39 25.12
C ARG A 296 -4.82 -3.34 25.90
N GLY A 297 -3.69 -3.13 25.25
CA GLY A 297 -2.37 -3.22 25.84
C GLY A 297 -1.39 -2.16 25.40
N THR A 298 -0.12 -2.40 25.70
CA THR A 298 1.00 -1.60 25.21
C THR A 298 1.24 -1.82 23.73
N LYS A 299 1.57 -0.76 22.99
CA LYS A 299 1.74 -0.82 21.52
C LYS A 299 3.13 -1.29 21.09
N LYS A 300 4.15 -1.03 21.89
CA LYS A 300 5.55 -1.34 21.60
C LYS A 300 5.80 -2.81 21.21
N PRO A 301 5.27 -3.84 21.92
CA PRO A 301 5.53 -5.24 21.57
C PRO A 301 5.02 -5.61 20.17
N PHE A 302 3.85 -5.08 19.78
CA PHE A 302 3.26 -5.34 18.45
C PHE A 302 4.09 -4.72 17.33
N VAL A 303 4.57 -3.48 17.52
CA VAL A 303 5.47 -2.81 16.57
C VAL A 303 6.81 -3.56 16.47
N LEU A 304 7.37 -3.96 17.63
CA LEU A 304 8.62 -4.72 17.66
C LEU A 304 8.50 -6.06 16.93
N MET A 305 7.41 -6.81 17.15
CA MET A 305 7.14 -8.07 16.46
C MET A 305 7.04 -7.87 14.94
N THR A 306 6.40 -6.80 14.50
CA THR A 306 6.36 -6.42 13.08
C THR A 306 7.77 -6.22 12.53
N PHE A 307 8.64 -5.51 13.25
CA PHE A 307 10.02 -5.26 12.84
C PHE A 307 10.84 -6.56 12.78
N VAL A 308 10.60 -7.49 13.70
CA VAL A 308 11.20 -8.84 13.64
C VAL A 308 10.78 -9.57 12.37
N PHE A 309 9.49 -9.56 12.01
CA PHE A 309 9.02 -10.21 10.79
C PHE A 309 9.61 -9.58 9.51
N PHE A 310 9.73 -8.25 9.47
CA PHE A 310 10.43 -7.57 8.37
C PHE A 310 11.89 -8.04 8.25
N THR A 311 12.57 -8.11 9.38
CA THR A 311 13.99 -8.48 9.47
C THR A 311 14.23 -9.93 9.03
N LEU A 312 13.40 -10.86 9.47
CA LEU A 312 13.57 -12.28 9.17
C LEU A 312 13.27 -12.61 7.70
N PHE A 313 12.42 -11.85 7.03
CA PHE A 313 12.01 -12.18 5.66
C PHE A 313 13.18 -12.30 4.66
N PRO A 314 14.12 -11.34 4.52
CA PRO A 314 15.24 -11.47 3.59
C PRO A 314 16.14 -12.65 3.90
N LEU A 315 16.32 -12.98 5.19
CA LEU A 315 17.12 -14.11 5.61
C LEU A 315 16.46 -15.45 5.21
N VAL A 316 15.17 -15.61 5.52
CA VAL A 316 14.43 -16.83 5.14
C VAL A 316 14.36 -16.95 3.62
N LEU A 317 14.18 -15.84 2.89
CA LEU A 317 14.18 -15.82 1.44
C LEU A 317 15.52 -16.27 0.88
N LEU A 318 16.65 -15.85 1.46
CA LEU A 318 18.01 -16.24 1.04
C LEU A 318 18.23 -17.75 1.10
N PHE A 319 17.67 -18.40 2.12
CA PHE A 319 17.79 -19.85 2.29
C PHE A 319 16.69 -20.65 1.58
N SER A 320 15.66 -19.98 1.05
CA SER A 320 14.59 -20.64 0.32
C SER A 320 15.06 -21.10 -1.06
N ARG A 321 15.05 -22.41 -1.31
CA ARG A 321 15.51 -23.04 -2.56
C ARG A 321 14.41 -23.76 -3.35
N SER A 322 13.26 -24.00 -2.73
CA SER A 322 12.11 -24.67 -3.31
C SER A 322 10.81 -23.90 -3.06
N PHE A 323 9.75 -24.29 -3.76
CA PHE A 323 8.44 -23.66 -3.61
C PHE A 323 7.89 -23.74 -2.17
N GLU A 324 8.09 -24.87 -1.48
CA GLU A 324 7.61 -25.07 -0.11
C GLU A 324 8.28 -24.10 0.87
N TRP A 325 9.58 -23.88 0.74
CA TRP A 325 10.32 -22.91 1.54
C TRP A 325 9.91 -21.47 1.23
N LEU A 326 9.58 -21.20 -0.04
CA LEU A 326 9.02 -19.90 -0.42
C LEU A 326 7.65 -19.65 0.21
N ILE A 327 6.79 -20.68 0.38
CA ILE A 327 5.52 -20.54 1.12
C ILE A 327 5.80 -20.03 2.54
N VAL A 328 6.78 -20.62 3.25
CA VAL A 328 7.14 -20.17 4.60
C VAL A 328 7.63 -18.72 4.58
N ALA A 329 8.49 -18.36 3.62
CA ALA A 329 8.97 -16.99 3.46
C ALA A 329 7.81 -15.99 3.21
N PHE A 330 6.83 -16.35 2.37
CA PHE A 330 5.70 -15.46 2.05
C PHE A 330 4.65 -15.39 3.16
N ILE A 331 4.47 -16.45 3.96
CA ILE A 331 3.72 -16.37 5.22
C ILE A 331 4.39 -15.37 6.17
N LEU A 332 5.71 -15.49 6.37
CA LEU A 332 6.48 -14.55 7.19
C LEU A 332 6.36 -13.11 6.66
N ARG A 333 6.40 -12.94 5.33
CA ARG A 333 6.17 -11.65 4.68
C ARG A 333 4.78 -11.10 4.92
N GLY A 334 3.75 -11.94 4.98
CA GLY A 334 2.39 -11.55 5.36
C GLY A 334 2.29 -11.12 6.82
N LEU A 335 3.03 -11.78 7.71
CA LEU A 335 3.09 -11.43 9.15
C LEU A 335 3.70 -10.06 9.42
N LYS A 336 4.46 -9.46 8.50
CA LYS A 336 4.96 -8.08 8.64
C LYS A 336 3.84 -7.04 8.85
N GLU A 337 2.62 -7.33 8.40
CA GLU A 337 1.44 -6.47 8.58
C GLU A 337 0.87 -6.55 10.00
N PHE A 338 1.42 -7.42 10.87
CA PHE A 338 0.96 -7.71 12.22
C PHE A 338 0.71 -6.44 13.06
N GLY A 339 1.67 -5.56 13.19
CA GLY A 339 1.55 -4.32 13.97
C GLY A 339 1.48 -3.04 13.14
N GLU A 340 1.19 -3.12 11.86
CA GLU A 340 1.11 -1.91 11.01
C GLU A 340 0.04 -0.91 11.47
N PRO A 341 -1.19 -1.32 11.87
CA PRO A 341 -2.16 -0.39 12.46
C PRO A 341 -1.68 0.19 13.77
N THR A 342 -1.05 -0.64 14.60
CA THR A 342 -0.52 -0.25 15.92
C THR A 342 0.61 0.77 15.77
N ARG A 343 1.50 0.59 14.79
CA ARG A 343 2.56 1.55 14.47
C ARG A 343 1.99 2.90 14.04
N LYS A 344 0.97 2.91 13.18
CA LYS A 344 0.29 4.14 12.77
C LYS A 344 -0.37 4.85 13.96
N SER A 345 -1.00 4.09 14.83
CA SER A 345 -1.57 4.61 16.06
C SER A 345 -0.51 5.18 16.99
N LEU A 346 0.65 4.51 17.15
CA LEU A 346 1.77 5.00 17.95
C LEU A 346 2.33 6.33 17.42
N ILE A 347 2.46 6.48 16.09
CA ILE A 347 2.87 7.74 15.46
C ILE A 347 1.89 8.86 15.80
N MET A 348 0.59 8.59 15.78
CA MET A 348 -0.44 9.58 16.13
C MET A 348 -0.43 9.94 17.62
N ASP A 349 -0.15 8.97 18.49
CA ASP A 349 -0.06 9.21 19.94
C ASP A 349 1.17 10.05 20.32
N LEU A 350 2.29 9.85 19.60
CA LEU A 350 3.52 10.64 19.78
C LEU A 350 3.45 12.03 19.14
N SER A 351 2.40 12.30 18.35
CA SER A 351 2.22 13.58 17.67
C SER A 351 1.51 14.59 18.58
N PRO A 352 1.95 15.87 18.64
CA PRO A 352 1.28 16.92 19.39
C PRO A 352 -0.17 17.11 18.92
N ASP A 353 -1.13 17.31 19.85
CA ASP A 353 -2.56 17.36 19.56
C ASP A 353 -2.96 18.41 18.51
N HIS A 354 -2.26 19.55 18.50
CA HIS A 354 -2.56 20.68 17.61
C HIS A 354 -2.06 20.50 16.16
N CYS A 355 -1.21 19.49 15.87
CA CYS A 355 -0.64 19.30 14.52
C CYS A 355 -0.50 17.82 14.10
N LYS A 356 -1.33 16.92 14.66
CA LYS A 356 -1.25 15.46 14.42
C LYS A 356 -1.20 15.11 12.93
N ALA A 357 -2.10 15.66 12.11
CA ALA A 357 -2.16 15.35 10.68
C ALA A 357 -0.89 15.82 9.93
N GLY A 358 -0.41 17.04 10.22
CA GLY A 358 0.81 17.57 9.63
C GLY A 358 2.05 16.76 10.04
N MET A 359 2.13 16.38 11.31
CA MET A 359 3.23 15.58 11.84
C MET A 359 3.26 14.18 11.24
N PHE A 360 2.09 13.54 11.11
CA PHE A 360 1.96 12.24 10.45
C PHE A 360 2.39 12.32 8.98
N GLY A 361 1.93 13.34 8.25
CA GLY A 361 2.34 13.56 6.86
C GLY A 361 3.85 13.79 6.71
N LEU A 362 4.44 14.61 7.58
CA LEU A 362 5.89 14.87 7.59
C LEU A 362 6.69 13.59 7.90
N TYR A 363 6.23 12.80 8.87
CA TYR A 363 6.87 11.52 9.20
C TYR A 363 6.96 10.62 7.98
N TYR A 364 5.83 10.42 7.27
CA TYR A 364 5.79 9.57 6.08
C TYR A 364 6.59 10.15 4.91
N LEU A 365 6.53 11.47 4.71
CA LEU A 365 7.33 12.13 3.66
C LEU A 365 8.83 11.88 3.86
N ILE A 366 9.35 12.15 5.06
CA ILE A 366 10.77 11.93 5.37
C ILE A 366 11.11 10.45 5.18
N ARG A 367 10.32 9.56 5.78
CA ARG A 367 10.53 8.11 5.67
C ARG A 367 10.63 7.66 4.21
N ASP A 368 9.65 8.02 3.38
CA ASP A 368 9.53 7.49 2.03
C ASP A 368 10.57 8.08 1.06
N VAL A 369 11.01 9.31 1.30
CA VAL A 369 12.17 9.89 0.58
C VAL A 369 13.45 9.09 0.86
N PHE A 370 13.75 8.78 2.13
CA PHE A 370 14.91 7.95 2.46
C PHE A 370 14.76 6.51 1.93
N VAL A 371 13.58 5.95 2.02
CA VAL A 371 13.26 4.60 1.54
C VAL A 371 13.41 4.48 0.01
N SER A 372 13.13 5.54 -0.74
CA SER A 372 13.37 5.54 -2.19
C SER A 372 14.86 5.37 -2.55
N LEU A 373 15.75 5.95 -1.72
CA LEU A 373 17.21 5.77 -1.90
C LEU A 373 17.63 4.31 -1.63
N ALA A 374 17.00 3.64 -0.64
CA ALA A 374 17.27 2.23 -0.36
C ALA A 374 16.85 1.32 -1.52
N ALA A 375 15.74 1.61 -2.17
CA ALA A 375 15.28 0.87 -3.35
C ALA A 375 16.28 0.97 -4.52
N LEU A 376 16.81 2.18 -4.77
CA LEU A 376 17.85 2.37 -5.78
C LEU A 376 19.17 1.69 -5.37
N GLY A 377 19.59 1.85 -4.11
CA GLY A 377 20.77 1.18 -3.55
C GLY A 377 20.68 -0.34 -3.64
N GLY A 378 19.47 -0.90 -3.52
CA GLY A 378 19.21 -2.32 -3.70
C GLY A 378 19.61 -2.84 -5.08
N ALA A 379 19.46 -2.05 -6.14
CA ALA A 379 19.90 -2.44 -7.48
C ALA A 379 21.44 -2.56 -7.59
N PHE A 380 22.18 -1.65 -6.98
CA PHE A 380 23.64 -1.73 -6.95
C PHE A 380 24.12 -2.95 -6.14
N LEU A 381 23.50 -3.22 -5.00
CA LEU A 381 23.78 -4.41 -4.20
C LEU A 381 23.47 -5.71 -4.97
N TRP A 382 22.36 -5.72 -5.72
CA TRP A 382 21.99 -6.86 -6.55
C TRP A 382 22.97 -7.12 -7.71
N GLN A 383 23.58 -6.07 -8.28
CA GLN A 383 24.64 -6.22 -9.29
C GLN A 383 25.91 -6.88 -8.74
N ILE A 384 26.23 -6.64 -7.47
CA ILE A 384 27.36 -7.32 -6.81
C ILE A 384 27.01 -8.79 -6.62
N SER A 385 25.93 -9.08 -5.92
CA SER A 385 25.33 -10.42 -5.84
C SER A 385 23.91 -10.33 -5.23
N PRO A 386 23.00 -11.24 -5.62
CA PRO A 386 21.69 -11.34 -4.97
C PRO A 386 21.79 -11.59 -3.46
N ALA A 387 22.78 -12.39 -3.03
CA ALA A 387 23.03 -12.66 -1.61
C ALA A 387 23.45 -11.39 -0.85
N THR A 388 24.32 -10.56 -1.43
CA THR A 388 24.72 -9.26 -0.84
C THR A 388 23.50 -8.36 -0.63
N ASN A 389 22.59 -8.30 -1.58
CA ASN A 389 21.35 -7.52 -1.45
C ASN A 389 20.52 -8.00 -0.25
N LEU A 390 20.25 -9.30 -0.13
CA LEU A 390 19.43 -9.89 0.93
C LEU A 390 20.10 -9.79 2.32
N ILE A 391 21.43 -10.02 2.40
CA ILE A 391 22.18 -9.91 3.65
C ILE A 391 22.22 -8.45 4.12
N THR A 392 22.48 -7.50 3.23
CA THR A 392 22.47 -6.08 3.57
C THR A 392 21.08 -5.65 4.07
N ALA A 393 20.02 -6.09 3.43
CA ALA A 393 18.65 -5.88 3.88
C ALA A 393 18.44 -6.42 5.31
N PHE A 394 18.86 -7.66 5.57
CA PHE A 394 18.78 -8.28 6.89
C PHE A 394 19.55 -7.49 7.96
N VAL A 395 20.76 -7.02 7.66
CA VAL A 395 21.58 -6.21 8.59
C VAL A 395 20.86 -4.90 8.96
N PHE A 396 20.30 -4.17 7.99
CA PHE A 396 19.51 -2.99 8.28
C PHE A 396 18.29 -3.29 9.15
N GLY A 397 17.63 -4.43 8.90
CA GLY A 397 16.52 -4.91 9.71
C GLY A 397 16.92 -5.17 11.16
N ILE A 398 18.05 -5.85 11.40
CA ILE A 398 18.58 -6.11 12.75
C ILE A 398 18.84 -4.79 13.48
N ILE A 399 19.57 -3.86 12.84
CA ILE A 399 19.90 -2.56 13.43
C ILE A 399 18.63 -1.80 13.79
N GLY A 400 17.66 -1.74 12.89
CA GLY A 400 16.38 -1.07 13.13
C GLY A 400 15.56 -1.74 14.24
N THR A 401 15.47 -3.06 14.24
CA THR A 401 14.71 -3.83 15.24
C THR A 401 15.32 -3.71 16.64
N ILE A 402 16.63 -3.91 16.76
CA ILE A 402 17.34 -3.74 18.05
C ILE A 402 17.26 -2.29 18.52
N GLY A 403 17.48 -1.32 17.60
CA GLY A 403 17.35 0.10 17.90
C GLY A 403 15.97 0.46 18.47
N PHE A 404 14.90 -0.04 17.85
CA PHE A 404 13.54 0.17 18.37
C PHE A 404 13.31 -0.57 19.70
N GLY A 405 13.84 -1.76 19.86
CA GLY A 405 13.78 -2.53 21.12
C GLY A 405 14.35 -1.72 22.29
N ILE A 406 15.50 -1.07 22.08
CA ILE A 406 16.22 -0.30 23.11
C ILE A 406 15.61 1.09 23.30
N PHE A 407 15.44 1.86 22.22
CA PHE A 407 15.07 3.27 22.26
C PHE A 407 13.57 3.54 22.09
N GLY A 408 12.80 2.56 21.60
CA GLY A 408 11.35 2.70 21.41
C GLY A 408 10.63 2.91 22.75
N ARG A 409 9.80 3.94 22.82
CA ARG A 409 8.97 4.24 24.00
C ARG A 409 7.52 3.94 23.72
N ASP A 410 6.83 3.41 24.71
CA ASP A 410 5.38 3.25 24.71
C ASP A 410 4.72 4.50 25.30
N VAL A 411 3.56 4.87 24.80
CA VAL A 411 2.74 5.92 25.40
C VAL A 411 1.76 5.23 26.33
N PRO A 412 1.79 5.48 27.63
CA PRO A 412 0.83 4.90 28.55
C PRO A 412 -0.60 5.26 28.12
N LEU A 413 -1.50 4.29 28.09
CA LEU A 413 -2.92 4.54 27.85
C LEU A 413 -3.42 5.56 28.88
N SER A 414 -3.78 6.76 28.42
CA SER A 414 -4.30 7.85 29.26
C SER A 414 -5.70 7.54 29.80
N GLY A 415 -5.90 6.39 30.40
CA GLY A 415 -7.19 5.91 30.91
C GLY A 415 -7.12 4.85 32.02
N ALA A 416 -5.94 4.25 32.26
CA ALA A 416 -5.80 3.22 33.29
C ALA A 416 -5.65 3.75 34.71
N GLY A 417 -5.58 5.07 34.90
CA GLY A 417 -5.32 5.71 36.21
C GLY A 417 -6.53 6.26 36.95
N LYS A 418 -7.77 6.03 36.50
CA LYS A 418 -9.00 6.59 37.15
C LYS A 418 -10.13 5.57 37.38
N ARG A 419 -9.81 4.32 37.56
CA ARG A 419 -10.78 3.34 38.07
C ARG A 419 -10.14 2.54 39.18
N ASP A 420 -9.83 3.16 40.31
CA ASP A 420 -9.69 2.59 41.64
C ASP A 420 -9.13 3.67 42.58
N ARG A 421 -10.01 4.55 43.03
CA ARG A 421 -9.99 5.18 44.37
C ARG A 421 -11.38 5.75 44.69
#